data_c10449550ab2f368f8af80d58e744f66
#
_entry.id   c10449550ab2f368f8af80d58e744f66
#
_cell.length_a   1.000
_cell.length_b   1.000
_cell.length_c   1.000
_cell.angle_alpha   90.00
_cell.angle_beta   90.00
_cell.angle_gamma   90.00
#
_symmetry.space_group_name_H-M   'P 1'
#
loop_
_entity.id
_entity.type
_entity.pdbx_description
1 polymer ?
#
loop_
_entity_poly.entity_id
_entity_poly.type
_entity_poly.pdbx_seq_one_letter_code
_entity_poly.pdbx_strand_id
1 'polypeptide(L)'
;MNKRLIAFLPILSLSLSLPIIPVNAAAKAGAKCTKAGNTEVVKGKSYTCVKSGKKLVWNKGVTTKQVGTAQPDLPTPTSFNDLISKYEGIAFTAWSKSATGIKASTKTAAPFKAITGPNTKLAYKTPAYAFDLISRLYSDYEAPTKMTVLSFNYQDRDWATEQMKVEFPTTPSSFINENACATKVTCWGGAVFGGNIGNTMLLVLTTEVLDTNHLSGTLDAHEFTHAVQKNTGVLGLVAPSWYTEGQAQFAQNASIYFQSFDSYLSNRRESSAELFRDPQFTSKFIEEYFVLTETDAWNKKYDRWRRYDLGAMFVEILTAISGPNATMEVYKLTSGGVKFEDAFERVYKITFAGALPIISKAIALELGKS
;
A
#
# COMPACT_ATOMS: atom_id res chain seq x y z
N MET A 1 -15.92 7.92 -78.32
CA MET A 1 -16.82 8.92 -77.72
C MET A 1 -17.48 8.27 -76.50
N ASN A 2 -16.91 8.45 -75.27
CA ASN A 2 -17.53 7.94 -74.07
C ASN A 2 -17.73 9.12 -73.08
N LYS A 3 -19.02 9.45 -72.91
CA LYS A 3 -19.46 10.48 -71.93
C LYS A 3 -19.42 9.89 -70.53
N ARG A 4 -18.62 10.47 -69.67
CA ARG A 4 -18.64 10.20 -68.21
C ARG A 4 -19.72 11.08 -67.55
N LEU A 5 -20.74 10.45 -66.98
CA LEU A 5 -21.68 11.08 -66.10
C LEU A 5 -20.99 11.31 -64.70
N ILE A 6 -20.98 12.55 -64.26
CA ILE A 6 -20.57 12.93 -62.88
C ILE A 6 -21.85 13.01 -62.06
N ALA A 7 -22.00 12.09 -61.14
CA ALA A 7 -23.07 12.13 -60.16
C ALA A 7 -22.67 13.02 -58.91
N PHE A 8 -23.41 14.09 -58.71
CA PHE A 8 -23.33 14.92 -57.52
C PHE A 8 -24.06 14.22 -56.35
N LEU A 9 -23.33 13.86 -55.29
CA LEU A 9 -23.96 13.49 -54.02
C LEU A 9 -24.13 14.74 -53.17
N PRO A 10 -25.30 14.95 -52.52
CA PRO A 10 -25.48 16.02 -51.57
C PRO A 10 -24.80 15.64 -50.24
N ILE A 11 -23.96 16.55 -49.70
CA ILE A 11 -23.35 16.45 -48.38
C ILE A 11 -24.44 16.75 -47.35
N LEU A 12 -24.89 15.73 -46.66
CA LEU A 12 -25.80 15.86 -45.53
C LEU A 12 -24.97 16.27 -44.29
N SER A 13 -25.07 17.55 -43.92
CA SER A 13 -24.43 18.08 -42.72
C SER A 13 -25.12 17.53 -41.46
N LEU A 14 -24.55 16.50 -40.87
CA LEU A 14 -24.99 15.97 -39.57
C LEU A 14 -24.47 16.89 -38.47
N SER A 15 -25.30 17.77 -37.93
CA SER A 15 -25.00 18.57 -36.75
C SER A 15 -24.97 17.65 -35.51
N LEU A 16 -23.79 17.21 -35.10
CA LEU A 16 -23.60 16.56 -33.79
C LEU A 16 -23.77 17.60 -32.69
N SER A 17 -24.93 17.64 -32.09
CA SER A 17 -25.12 18.30 -30.77
C SER A 17 -24.45 17.45 -29.69
N LEU A 18 -23.23 17.83 -29.32
CA LEU A 18 -22.56 17.28 -28.14
C LEU A 18 -23.39 17.64 -26.90
N PRO A 19 -23.69 16.69 -26.02
CA PRO A 19 -24.32 17.03 -24.72
C PRO A 19 -23.36 17.92 -23.94
N ILE A 20 -23.82 19.11 -23.57
CA ILE A 20 -23.14 19.99 -22.64
C ILE A 20 -23.16 19.27 -21.30
N ILE A 21 -22.04 18.64 -20.92
CA ILE A 21 -21.84 18.14 -19.55
C ILE A 21 -21.80 19.38 -18.66
N PRO A 22 -22.68 19.50 -17.66
CA PRO A 22 -22.63 20.65 -16.76
C PRO A 22 -21.29 20.63 -16.03
N VAL A 23 -20.46 21.61 -16.29
CA VAL A 23 -19.27 21.87 -15.48
C VAL A 23 -19.77 22.13 -14.07
N ASN A 24 -19.51 21.22 -13.14
CA ASN A 24 -19.82 21.44 -11.74
C ASN A 24 -19.12 22.73 -11.30
N ALA A 25 -19.91 23.75 -11.00
CA ALA A 25 -19.37 25.00 -10.49
C ALA A 25 -18.61 24.71 -9.18
N ALA A 26 -17.34 25.16 -9.11
CA ALA A 26 -16.51 24.99 -7.92
C ALA A 26 -17.26 25.38 -6.64
N ALA A 27 -17.04 24.66 -5.54
CA ALA A 27 -17.70 24.89 -4.27
C ALA A 27 -17.56 26.36 -3.82
N LYS A 28 -18.70 26.98 -3.51
CA LYS A 28 -18.79 28.34 -3.00
C LYS A 28 -19.81 28.36 -1.86
N ALA A 29 -19.52 29.08 -0.79
CA ALA A 29 -20.41 29.23 0.35
C ALA A 29 -21.86 29.57 -0.07
N GLY A 30 -22.83 28.81 0.39
CA GLY A 30 -24.26 28.97 0.08
C GLY A 30 -24.69 28.43 -1.30
N ALA A 31 -23.78 28.05 -2.20
CA ALA A 31 -24.12 27.43 -3.47
C ALA A 31 -24.69 26.03 -3.25
N LYS A 32 -25.55 25.57 -4.16
CA LYS A 32 -26.15 24.23 -4.10
C LYS A 32 -25.06 23.16 -4.22
N CYS A 33 -25.20 22.08 -3.47
CA CYS A 33 -24.40 20.86 -3.59
C CYS A 33 -25.32 19.64 -3.72
N THR A 34 -24.76 18.52 -4.12
CA THR A 34 -25.57 17.35 -4.54
C THR A 34 -25.70 16.27 -3.49
N LYS A 35 -24.73 16.15 -2.56
CA LYS A 35 -24.73 15.09 -1.56
C LYS A 35 -24.21 15.63 -0.22
N ALA A 36 -25.01 15.50 0.84
CA ALA A 36 -24.60 15.88 2.18
C ALA A 36 -23.33 15.11 2.61
N GLY A 37 -22.42 15.82 3.29
CA GLY A 37 -21.13 15.27 3.71
C GLY A 37 -20.02 15.35 2.66
N ASN A 38 -20.30 15.61 1.39
CA ASN A 38 -19.25 15.85 0.41
C ASN A 38 -18.40 17.05 0.80
N THR A 39 -17.09 16.94 0.61
CA THR A 39 -16.14 18.03 0.83
C THR A 39 -15.45 18.42 -0.45
N GLU A 40 -15.18 19.68 -0.65
CA GLU A 40 -14.43 20.22 -1.78
C GLU A 40 -13.50 21.34 -1.28
N VAL A 41 -12.24 21.31 -1.74
CA VAL A 41 -11.26 22.35 -1.41
C VAL A 41 -11.09 23.29 -2.58
N VAL A 42 -11.44 24.56 -2.37
CA VAL A 42 -11.34 25.63 -3.38
C VAL A 42 -10.59 26.80 -2.78
N LYS A 43 -9.48 27.18 -3.42
CA LYS A 43 -8.63 28.33 -3.02
C LYS A 43 -8.27 28.31 -1.51
N GLY A 44 -7.85 27.14 -1.00
CA GLY A 44 -7.43 27.00 0.40
C GLY A 44 -8.56 27.04 1.43
N LYS A 45 -9.81 26.84 1.02
CA LYS A 45 -10.97 26.66 1.91
C LYS A 45 -11.61 25.29 1.64
N SER A 46 -11.83 24.53 2.70
CA SER A 46 -12.62 23.30 2.66
C SER A 46 -14.09 23.63 2.86
N TYR A 47 -14.90 23.30 1.89
CA TYR A 47 -16.34 23.43 1.93
C TYR A 47 -16.95 22.05 2.17
N THR A 48 -17.91 21.96 3.08
CA THR A 48 -18.68 20.73 3.31
C THR A 48 -20.12 20.96 2.88
N CYS A 49 -20.68 20.03 2.14
CA CYS A 49 -22.08 20.05 1.73
C CYS A 49 -22.97 19.73 2.95
N VAL A 50 -23.75 20.69 3.41
CA VAL A 50 -24.59 20.57 4.60
C VAL A 50 -26.07 20.82 4.27
N LYS A 51 -26.96 20.21 5.06
CA LYS A 51 -28.40 20.47 4.96
C LYS A 51 -28.72 21.81 5.60
N SER A 52 -29.31 22.71 4.84
CA SER A 52 -29.83 24.01 5.32
C SER A 52 -31.31 24.11 4.96
N GLY A 53 -32.17 23.85 5.94
CA GLY A 53 -33.59 23.69 5.73
C GLY A 53 -33.90 22.51 4.79
N LYS A 54 -34.61 22.79 3.68
CA LYS A 54 -34.94 21.78 2.65
C LYS A 54 -33.91 21.65 1.52
N LYS A 55 -32.76 22.35 1.60
CA LYS A 55 -31.75 22.40 0.53
C LYS A 55 -30.42 21.88 1.03
N LEU A 56 -29.61 21.37 0.11
CA LEU A 56 -28.22 21.06 0.32
C LEU A 56 -27.37 22.22 -0.22
N VAL A 57 -26.51 22.77 0.63
CA VAL A 57 -25.65 23.90 0.27
C VAL A 57 -24.22 23.71 0.84
N TRP A 58 -23.23 24.28 0.16
CA TRP A 58 -21.91 24.39 0.69
C TRP A 58 -21.89 25.31 1.91
N ASN A 59 -21.24 24.87 3.01
CA ASN A 59 -21.07 25.70 4.22
C ASN A 59 -20.19 26.93 3.92
N LYS A 60 -19.94 27.77 4.93
CA LYS A 60 -19.12 29.00 4.78
C LYS A 60 -17.65 28.71 4.36
N GLY A 61 -17.26 27.44 4.31
CA GLY A 61 -15.89 27.02 4.10
C GLY A 61 -15.04 27.34 5.34
N VAL A 62 -14.34 26.34 5.82
CA VAL A 62 -13.30 26.53 6.82
C VAL A 62 -12.03 26.81 6.02
N THR A 63 -11.34 27.90 6.32
CA THR A 63 -10.00 28.10 5.78
C THR A 63 -9.22 26.87 6.17
N THR A 64 -8.96 25.99 5.21
CA THR A 64 -7.85 25.12 5.39
C THR A 64 -6.71 26.11 5.52
N LYS A 65 -6.17 26.33 6.73
CA LYS A 65 -4.77 26.64 6.77
C LYS A 65 -4.19 25.60 5.81
N GLN A 66 -3.71 26.02 4.62
CA GLN A 66 -2.50 25.39 4.18
C GLN A 66 -1.62 25.55 5.44
N VAL A 67 -1.58 24.52 6.23
CA VAL A 67 -0.36 24.18 6.88
C VAL A 67 0.54 24.03 5.68
N GLY A 68 1.11 25.16 5.24
CA GLY A 68 2.40 25.14 4.62
C GLY A 68 3.09 24.24 5.58
N THR A 69 3.36 23.02 5.15
CA THR A 69 4.09 22.06 5.93
C THR A 69 5.41 22.72 6.21
N ALA A 70 5.45 23.58 7.24
CA ALA A 70 6.66 23.76 7.97
C ALA A 70 7.00 22.32 8.31
N GLN A 71 7.97 21.77 7.59
CA GLN A 71 8.50 20.46 7.83
C GLN A 71 8.69 20.41 9.34
N PRO A 72 8.07 19.46 10.06
CA PRO A 72 8.26 19.41 11.49
C PRO A 72 9.76 19.46 11.72
N ASP A 73 10.22 20.33 12.60
CA ASP A 73 11.64 20.45 12.94
C ASP A 73 12.05 19.23 13.77
N LEU A 74 11.98 18.07 13.10
CA LEU A 74 12.27 16.77 13.67
C LEU A 74 13.71 16.38 13.30
N PRO A 75 14.44 15.81 14.25
CA PRO A 75 15.80 15.37 14.01
C PRO A 75 15.83 14.28 12.94
N THR A 76 16.64 14.45 11.91
CA THR A 76 16.75 13.48 10.80
C THR A 76 17.82 12.43 11.12
N PRO A 77 17.46 11.15 11.34
CA PRO A 77 18.43 10.07 11.48
C PRO A 77 19.12 9.80 10.14
N THR A 78 20.42 9.54 10.19
CA THR A 78 21.25 9.31 8.99
C THR A 78 22.01 7.99 9.03
N SER A 79 22.10 7.37 10.20
CA SER A 79 22.83 6.12 10.42
C SER A 79 22.35 5.43 11.71
N PHE A 80 22.81 4.21 11.93
CA PHE A 80 22.55 3.50 13.20
C PHE A 80 23.15 4.22 14.41
N ASN A 81 24.22 5.00 14.22
CA ASN A 81 24.90 5.70 15.32
C ASN A 81 24.06 6.85 15.91
N ASP A 82 23.22 7.48 15.14
CA ASP A 82 22.41 8.61 15.57
C ASP A 82 20.92 8.28 15.76
N LEU A 83 20.55 7.02 15.48
CA LEU A 83 19.16 6.56 15.47
C LEU A 83 18.46 6.77 16.82
N ILE A 84 19.12 6.39 17.93
CA ILE A 84 18.55 6.50 19.27
C ILE A 84 18.36 7.97 19.67
N SER A 85 19.33 8.83 19.38
CA SER A 85 19.23 10.25 19.71
C SER A 85 18.25 11.04 18.84
N LYS A 86 17.85 10.46 17.70
CA LYS A 86 16.96 11.07 16.71
C LYS A 86 15.70 10.27 16.45
N TYR A 87 15.28 9.42 17.38
CA TYR A 87 14.17 8.50 17.20
C TYR A 87 12.85 9.20 16.83
N GLU A 88 12.61 10.40 17.35
CA GLU A 88 11.39 11.18 17.06
C GLU A 88 11.22 11.53 15.58
N GLY A 89 12.31 11.55 14.84
CA GLY A 89 12.30 11.87 13.41
C GLY A 89 12.24 10.67 12.47
N ILE A 90 12.23 9.43 12.99
CA ILE A 90 12.28 8.21 12.17
C ILE A 90 11.10 8.15 11.21
N ALA A 91 9.88 8.20 11.72
CA ALA A 91 8.66 8.08 10.92
C ALA A 91 8.57 9.17 9.84
N PHE A 92 8.92 10.41 10.19
CA PHE A 92 8.94 11.52 9.22
C PHE A 92 9.99 11.32 8.14
N THR A 93 11.20 10.91 8.52
CA THR A 93 12.30 10.71 7.56
C THR A 93 11.99 9.58 6.58
N ALA A 94 11.47 8.46 7.07
CA ALA A 94 11.07 7.32 6.25
C ALA A 94 9.95 7.69 5.26
N TRP A 95 8.90 8.36 5.76
CA TRP A 95 7.81 8.85 4.92
C TRP A 95 8.33 9.86 3.87
N SER A 96 9.15 10.81 4.26
CA SER A 96 9.67 11.86 3.37
C SER A 96 10.53 11.28 2.24
N LYS A 97 11.42 10.31 2.54
CA LYS A 97 12.20 9.60 1.52
C LYS A 97 11.31 8.82 0.56
N SER A 98 10.31 8.11 1.08
CA SER A 98 9.34 7.38 0.29
C SER A 98 8.52 8.30 -0.61
N ALA A 99 7.95 9.37 -0.05
CA ALA A 99 7.17 10.36 -0.78
C ALA A 99 7.98 11.07 -1.86
N THR A 100 9.24 11.37 -1.59
CA THR A 100 10.17 11.96 -2.57
C THR A 100 10.42 11.00 -3.72
N GLY A 101 10.71 9.72 -3.44
CA GLY A 101 10.89 8.69 -4.47
C GLY A 101 9.66 8.52 -5.34
N ILE A 102 8.47 8.40 -4.72
CA ILE A 102 7.20 8.27 -5.46
C ILE A 102 6.93 9.46 -6.37
N LYS A 103 7.18 10.68 -5.90
CA LYS A 103 6.99 11.91 -6.70
C LYS A 103 8.01 12.06 -7.82
N ALA A 104 9.23 11.62 -7.62
CA ALA A 104 10.29 11.69 -8.62
C ALA A 104 10.17 10.62 -9.72
N SER A 105 9.56 9.48 -9.41
CA SER A 105 9.44 8.35 -10.34
C SER A 105 8.18 8.49 -11.22
N THR A 106 8.33 8.18 -12.50
CA THR A 106 7.25 8.08 -13.48
C THR A 106 6.87 6.62 -13.79
N LYS A 107 7.45 5.64 -13.06
CA LYS A 107 7.12 4.23 -13.26
C LYS A 107 5.63 3.98 -13.04
N THR A 108 5.10 3.07 -13.85
CA THR A 108 3.76 2.52 -13.71
C THR A 108 3.86 1.00 -13.65
N ALA A 109 2.88 0.36 -13.04
CA ALA A 109 2.76 -1.08 -13.09
C ALA A 109 2.55 -1.54 -14.55
N ALA A 110 3.04 -2.73 -14.87
CA ALA A 110 2.75 -3.35 -16.15
C ALA A 110 1.25 -3.64 -16.27
N PRO A 111 0.69 -3.68 -17.50
CA PRO A 111 -0.68 -4.13 -17.71
C PRO A 111 -0.90 -5.54 -17.14
N PHE A 112 -2.05 -5.76 -16.52
CA PHE A 112 -2.42 -7.03 -15.91
C PHE A 112 -3.82 -7.46 -16.35
N LYS A 113 -4.09 -8.77 -16.32
CA LYS A 113 -5.42 -9.33 -16.53
C LYS A 113 -6.25 -9.12 -15.25
N ALA A 114 -7.34 -8.36 -15.33
CA ALA A 114 -8.27 -8.19 -14.24
C ALA A 114 -9.46 -9.15 -14.38
N ILE A 115 -9.77 -9.88 -13.32
CA ILE A 115 -10.94 -10.76 -13.20
C ILE A 115 -11.71 -10.28 -11.97
N THR A 116 -12.97 -9.89 -12.16
CA THR A 116 -13.82 -9.35 -11.09
C THR A 116 -15.06 -10.21 -10.94
N GLY A 117 -15.40 -10.53 -9.71
CA GLY A 117 -16.58 -11.31 -9.39
C GLY A 117 -17.88 -10.65 -9.91
N PRO A 118 -18.87 -11.47 -10.34
CA PRO A 118 -20.09 -10.95 -10.97
C PRO A 118 -20.92 -10.04 -10.06
N ASN A 119 -20.82 -10.21 -8.73
CA ASN A 119 -21.51 -9.38 -7.74
C ASN A 119 -20.55 -8.41 -7.03
N THR A 120 -19.28 -8.40 -7.43
CA THR A 120 -18.23 -7.60 -6.80
C THR A 120 -18.22 -6.19 -7.34
N LYS A 121 -18.23 -5.23 -6.42
CA LYS A 121 -17.98 -3.82 -6.74
C LYS A 121 -16.58 -3.48 -6.27
N LEU A 122 -15.73 -3.05 -7.20
CA LEU A 122 -14.40 -2.57 -6.85
C LEU A 122 -14.51 -1.32 -5.98
N ALA A 123 -13.55 -1.17 -5.08
CA ALA A 123 -13.36 0.07 -4.34
C ALA A 123 -13.18 1.25 -5.30
N TYR A 124 -13.36 2.47 -4.81
CA TYR A 124 -13.30 3.69 -5.63
C TYR A 124 -11.94 3.92 -6.31
N LYS A 125 -10.86 3.38 -5.77
CA LYS A 125 -9.55 3.33 -6.42
C LYS A 125 -9.34 1.96 -7.05
N THR A 126 -8.90 1.95 -8.30
CA THR A 126 -8.56 0.71 -8.98
C THR A 126 -7.24 0.14 -8.44
N PRO A 127 -7.03 -1.18 -8.49
CA PRO A 127 -5.74 -1.78 -8.15
C PRO A 127 -4.56 -1.09 -8.85
N ALA A 128 -4.69 -0.68 -10.10
CA ALA A 128 -3.67 0.03 -10.85
C ALA A 128 -3.12 1.26 -10.13
N TYR A 129 -3.94 2.01 -9.40
CA TYR A 129 -3.48 3.16 -8.64
C TYR A 129 -2.47 2.78 -7.55
N ALA A 130 -2.77 1.74 -6.77
CA ALA A 130 -1.88 1.26 -5.71
C ALA A 130 -0.61 0.63 -6.31
N PHE A 131 -0.75 -0.13 -7.41
CA PHE A 131 0.36 -0.79 -8.09
C PHE A 131 1.34 0.23 -8.69
N ASP A 132 0.85 1.32 -9.26
CA ASP A 132 1.69 2.42 -9.75
C ASP A 132 2.49 3.06 -8.60
N LEU A 133 1.88 3.27 -7.45
CA LEU A 133 2.57 3.86 -6.29
C LEU A 133 3.67 2.95 -5.76
N ILE A 134 3.44 1.65 -5.67
CA ILE A 134 4.47 0.67 -5.26
C ILE A 134 5.58 0.58 -6.32
N SER A 135 5.25 0.60 -7.61
CA SER A 135 6.26 0.62 -8.69
C SER A 135 7.16 1.87 -8.62
N ARG A 136 6.62 2.99 -8.16
CA ARG A 136 7.39 4.22 -7.94
C ARG A 136 8.20 4.18 -6.66
N LEU A 137 7.65 3.61 -5.58
CA LEU A 137 8.33 3.47 -4.29
C LEU A 137 9.61 2.61 -4.44
N TYR A 138 9.50 1.52 -5.20
CA TYR A 138 10.60 0.60 -5.49
C TYR A 138 11.10 0.76 -6.94
N SER A 139 11.41 2.01 -7.30
CA SER A 139 11.71 2.38 -8.70
C SER A 139 12.92 1.67 -9.30
N ASP A 140 13.83 1.15 -8.48
CA ASP A 140 15.03 0.44 -8.93
C ASP A 140 14.74 -1.05 -9.24
N TYR A 141 13.51 -1.50 -8.98
CA TYR A 141 13.10 -2.91 -9.17
C TYR A 141 12.00 -3.01 -10.21
N GLU A 142 12.03 -4.11 -10.96
CA GLU A 142 11.01 -4.38 -11.95
C GLU A 142 9.76 -5.01 -11.30
N ALA A 143 8.60 -4.47 -11.64
CA ALA A 143 7.33 -5.08 -11.29
C ALA A 143 7.04 -6.32 -12.18
N PRO A 144 6.18 -7.25 -11.73
CA PRO A 144 5.78 -8.39 -12.55
C PRO A 144 5.12 -7.93 -13.85
N THR A 145 5.53 -8.53 -14.98
CA THR A 145 4.96 -8.23 -16.31
C THR A 145 3.83 -9.18 -16.71
N LYS A 146 3.68 -10.30 -16.00
CA LYS A 146 2.64 -11.31 -16.25
C LYS A 146 1.86 -11.50 -14.94
N MET A 147 0.73 -10.83 -14.81
CA MET A 147 -0.07 -10.90 -13.60
C MET A 147 -1.55 -10.98 -13.91
N THR A 148 -2.26 -11.81 -13.18
CA THR A 148 -3.71 -11.82 -13.09
C THR A 148 -4.13 -11.30 -11.72
N VAL A 149 -5.09 -10.40 -11.67
CA VAL A 149 -5.68 -9.86 -10.44
C VAL A 149 -7.10 -10.36 -10.34
N LEU A 150 -7.38 -11.15 -9.31
CA LEU A 150 -8.70 -11.71 -9.01
C LEU A 150 -9.28 -10.93 -7.84
N SER A 151 -10.31 -10.14 -8.10
CA SER A 151 -11.01 -9.34 -7.09
C SER A 151 -12.42 -9.90 -6.86
N PHE A 152 -12.80 -10.12 -5.60
CA PHE A 152 -14.08 -10.71 -5.26
C PHE A 152 -14.59 -10.25 -3.89
N ASN A 153 -15.89 -10.32 -3.67
CA ASN A 153 -16.54 -10.15 -2.38
C ASN A 153 -17.02 -11.51 -1.84
N TYR A 154 -17.60 -11.53 -0.65
CA TYR A 154 -18.07 -12.75 -0.02
C TYR A 154 -19.11 -13.52 -0.85
N GLN A 155 -19.98 -12.84 -1.60
CA GLN A 155 -20.98 -13.50 -2.46
C GLN A 155 -20.32 -14.26 -3.62
N ASP A 156 -19.17 -13.79 -4.07
CA ASP A 156 -18.45 -14.36 -5.21
C ASP A 156 -17.33 -15.33 -4.80
N ARG A 157 -17.19 -15.69 -3.52
CA ARG A 157 -16.06 -16.50 -3.03
C ARG A 157 -15.96 -17.87 -3.70
N ASP A 158 -17.09 -18.55 -3.92
CA ASP A 158 -17.10 -19.86 -4.55
C ASP A 158 -16.76 -19.74 -6.04
N TRP A 159 -17.29 -18.73 -6.71
CA TRP A 159 -16.89 -18.37 -8.07
C TRP A 159 -15.38 -18.04 -8.15
N ALA A 160 -14.86 -17.27 -7.22
CA ALA A 160 -13.43 -16.91 -7.16
C ALA A 160 -12.55 -18.16 -6.94
N THR A 161 -13.00 -19.12 -6.15
CA THR A 161 -12.34 -20.42 -5.96
C THR A 161 -12.23 -21.19 -7.28
N GLU A 162 -13.29 -21.20 -8.10
CA GLU A 162 -13.26 -21.84 -9.41
C GLU A 162 -12.35 -21.06 -10.39
N GLN A 163 -12.35 -19.73 -10.34
CA GLN A 163 -11.42 -18.93 -11.15
C GLN A 163 -9.95 -19.22 -10.78
N MET A 164 -9.63 -19.38 -9.49
CA MET A 164 -8.29 -19.78 -9.06
C MET A 164 -7.86 -21.12 -9.68
N LYS A 165 -8.74 -22.10 -9.71
CA LYS A 165 -8.44 -23.42 -10.32
C LYS A 165 -8.13 -23.30 -11.81
N VAL A 166 -8.85 -22.41 -12.52
CA VAL A 166 -8.65 -22.18 -13.96
C VAL A 166 -7.34 -21.43 -14.22
N GLU A 167 -7.10 -20.34 -13.49
CA GLU A 167 -5.93 -19.48 -13.73
C GLU A 167 -4.63 -20.08 -13.18
N PHE A 168 -4.73 -20.84 -12.06
CA PHE A 168 -3.59 -21.42 -11.33
C PHE A 168 -3.95 -22.80 -10.75
N PRO A 169 -4.01 -23.83 -11.58
CA PRO A 169 -4.46 -25.17 -11.17
C PRO A 169 -3.58 -25.83 -10.09
N THR A 170 -2.35 -25.37 -9.90
CA THR A 170 -1.43 -25.86 -8.87
C THR A 170 -1.58 -25.16 -7.52
N THR A 171 -2.40 -24.11 -7.43
CA THR A 171 -2.59 -23.36 -6.19
C THR A 171 -3.67 -24.00 -5.34
N PRO A 172 -3.51 -24.04 -3.99
CA PRO A 172 -4.54 -24.56 -3.10
C PRO A 172 -5.84 -23.74 -3.25
N SER A 173 -6.85 -24.33 -3.89
CA SER A 173 -8.16 -23.69 -4.07
C SER A 173 -8.91 -23.44 -2.75
N SER A 174 -8.56 -24.17 -1.68
CA SER A 174 -9.08 -23.96 -0.33
C SER A 174 -8.67 -22.62 0.29
N PHE A 175 -7.63 -21.97 -0.23
CA PHE A 175 -7.14 -20.70 0.33
C PHE A 175 -8.24 -19.66 0.50
N ILE A 176 -9.13 -19.49 -0.49
CA ILE A 176 -10.21 -18.50 -0.40
C ILE A 176 -11.17 -18.87 0.73
N ASN A 177 -11.68 -20.10 0.75
CA ASN A 177 -12.71 -20.52 1.67
C ASN A 177 -12.20 -20.79 3.10
N GLU A 178 -10.92 -21.08 3.28
CA GLU A 178 -10.33 -21.39 4.58
C GLU A 178 -9.58 -20.20 5.20
N ASN A 179 -9.06 -19.28 4.38
CA ASN A 179 -8.19 -18.21 4.85
C ASN A 179 -8.68 -16.80 4.46
N ALA A 180 -8.72 -16.48 3.17
CA ALA A 180 -8.96 -15.12 2.74
C ALA A 180 -10.41 -14.64 2.94
N CYS A 181 -11.38 -15.57 2.87
CA CYS A 181 -12.80 -15.27 2.89
C CYS A 181 -13.63 -16.42 3.50
N ALA A 182 -13.19 -16.96 4.64
CA ALA A 182 -13.86 -18.08 5.29
C ALA A 182 -15.30 -17.75 5.72
N THR A 183 -15.51 -16.54 6.22
CA THR A 183 -16.83 -16.00 6.56
C THR A 183 -16.97 -14.59 6.02
N LYS A 184 -18.18 -14.03 6.02
CA LYS A 184 -18.40 -12.65 5.62
C LYS A 184 -17.59 -11.66 6.46
N VAL A 185 -17.45 -11.92 7.75
CA VAL A 185 -16.71 -11.08 8.69
C VAL A 185 -15.20 -11.18 8.50
N THR A 186 -14.72 -12.34 8.03
CA THR A 186 -13.29 -12.60 7.81
C THR A 186 -12.88 -12.49 6.34
N CYS A 187 -13.75 -11.96 5.47
CA CYS A 187 -13.47 -11.78 4.04
C CYS A 187 -12.70 -10.47 3.78
N TRP A 188 -11.44 -10.41 4.20
CA TRP A 188 -10.61 -9.21 4.13
C TRP A 188 -9.13 -9.48 3.80
N GLY A 189 -8.80 -10.69 3.39
CA GLY A 189 -7.43 -11.08 3.07
C GLY A 189 -7.06 -10.91 1.60
N GLY A 190 -5.77 -11.00 1.36
CA GLY A 190 -5.18 -11.08 0.03
C GLY A 190 -4.04 -12.08 0.01
N ALA A 191 -3.52 -12.39 -1.16
CA ALA A 191 -2.31 -13.20 -1.34
C ALA A 191 -1.77 -13.12 -2.77
N VAL A 192 -0.48 -13.42 -2.91
CA VAL A 192 0.19 -13.58 -4.20
C VAL A 192 0.65 -15.02 -4.39
N PHE A 193 0.17 -15.66 -5.46
CA PHE A 193 0.51 -17.01 -5.85
C PHE A 193 1.32 -17.06 -7.14
N GLY A 194 2.03 -18.17 -7.33
CA GLY A 194 2.88 -18.36 -8.52
C GLY A 194 4.12 -17.48 -8.50
N GLY A 195 4.78 -17.45 -9.63
CA GLY A 195 5.78 -16.51 -10.04
C GLY A 195 7.08 -16.42 -9.27
N ASN A 196 8.12 -16.66 -10.02
CA ASN A 196 9.44 -16.06 -9.87
C ASN A 196 9.63 -15.13 -11.08
N ILE A 197 10.79 -14.49 -11.22
CA ILE A 197 11.09 -13.59 -12.35
C ILE A 197 10.57 -14.16 -13.67
N GLY A 198 9.72 -13.38 -14.34
CA GLY A 198 9.16 -13.69 -15.66
C GLY A 198 8.04 -14.72 -15.69
N ASN A 199 7.64 -15.31 -14.58
CA ASN A 199 6.52 -16.23 -14.48
C ASN A 199 5.20 -15.53 -14.22
N THR A 200 4.08 -16.21 -14.51
CA THR A 200 2.75 -15.67 -14.24
C THR A 200 2.47 -15.66 -12.74
N MET A 201 1.95 -14.54 -12.24
CA MET A 201 1.50 -14.38 -10.86
C MET A 201 -0.01 -14.19 -10.79
N LEU A 202 -0.63 -14.72 -9.74
CA LEU A 202 -2.00 -14.45 -9.37
C LEU A 202 -2.02 -13.62 -8.08
N LEU A 203 -2.61 -12.44 -8.18
CA LEU A 203 -2.92 -11.59 -7.04
C LEU A 203 -4.39 -11.76 -6.69
N VAL A 204 -4.68 -12.21 -5.48
CA VAL A 204 -6.04 -12.41 -4.96
C VAL A 204 -6.36 -11.27 -4.01
N LEU A 205 -7.48 -10.59 -4.24
CA LEU A 205 -7.92 -9.45 -3.44
C LEU A 205 -9.39 -9.61 -3.06
N THR A 206 -9.67 -9.57 -1.77
CA THR A 206 -11.04 -9.45 -1.28
C THR A 206 -11.48 -7.99 -1.29
N THR A 207 -12.73 -7.75 -1.66
CA THR A 207 -13.32 -6.41 -1.71
C THR A 207 -14.61 -6.31 -0.86
N GLU A 208 -14.82 -7.27 0.05
CA GLU A 208 -16.07 -7.35 0.82
C GLU A 208 -16.31 -6.09 1.63
N VAL A 209 -15.34 -5.28 1.87
CA VAL A 209 -15.55 -4.48 2.95
C VAL A 209 -15.52 -3.05 2.82
N LEU A 210 -16.13 -2.65 3.56
CA LEU A 210 -16.38 -1.48 4.36
C LEU A 210 -15.20 -1.06 5.28
N ASP A 211 -14.14 -1.81 5.21
CA ASP A 211 -12.92 -1.53 5.91
C ASP A 211 -12.10 -0.45 5.15
N THR A 212 -11.50 0.44 5.91
CA THR A 212 -10.69 1.55 5.39
C THR A 212 -9.53 1.08 4.50
N ASN A 213 -8.98 -0.11 4.76
CA ASN A 213 -7.88 -0.69 4.00
C ASN A 213 -8.27 -0.95 2.54
N HIS A 214 -9.45 -1.54 2.30
CA HIS A 214 -9.94 -1.79 0.95
C HIS A 214 -10.32 -0.48 0.24
N LEU A 215 -10.97 0.43 0.96
CA LEU A 215 -11.38 1.72 0.40
C LEU A 215 -10.20 2.63 0.07
N SER A 216 -9.11 2.55 0.80
CA SER A 216 -7.91 3.34 0.54
C SER A 216 -6.99 2.74 -0.52
N GLY A 217 -7.05 1.43 -0.76
CA GLY A 217 -6.13 0.67 -1.63
C GLY A 217 -4.89 0.17 -0.91
N THR A 218 -4.87 0.15 0.43
CA THR A 218 -3.72 -0.34 1.20
C THR A 218 -3.52 -1.83 1.02
N LEU A 219 -4.60 -2.64 0.98
CA LEU A 219 -4.49 -4.07 0.71
C LEU A 219 -3.89 -4.33 -0.69
N ASP A 220 -4.36 -3.59 -1.70
CA ASP A 220 -3.82 -3.70 -3.06
C ASP A 220 -2.32 -3.39 -3.09
N ALA A 221 -1.89 -2.35 -2.38
CA ALA A 221 -0.49 -1.98 -2.27
C ALA A 221 0.33 -3.04 -1.49
N HIS A 222 -0.24 -3.61 -0.43
CA HIS A 222 0.38 -4.68 0.35
C HIS A 222 0.68 -5.89 -0.53
N GLU A 223 -0.35 -6.43 -1.16
CA GLU A 223 -0.22 -7.62 -1.99
C GLU A 223 0.66 -7.37 -3.23
N PHE A 224 0.58 -6.20 -3.83
CA PHE A 224 1.47 -5.89 -4.94
C PHE A 224 2.94 -5.72 -4.51
N THR A 225 3.19 -5.33 -3.27
CA THR A 225 4.56 -5.36 -2.70
C THR A 225 5.10 -6.78 -2.68
N HIS A 226 4.28 -7.77 -2.26
CA HIS A 226 4.67 -9.18 -2.34
C HIS A 226 4.93 -9.65 -3.78
N ALA A 227 4.17 -9.14 -4.75
CA ALA A 227 4.41 -9.45 -6.15
C ALA A 227 5.77 -8.90 -6.63
N VAL A 228 6.15 -7.68 -6.21
CA VAL A 228 7.49 -7.11 -6.49
C VAL A 228 8.58 -7.92 -5.78
N GLN A 229 8.40 -8.27 -4.50
CA GLN A 229 9.32 -9.12 -3.75
C GLN A 229 9.58 -10.44 -4.49
N LYS A 230 8.54 -11.16 -4.88
CA LYS A 230 8.66 -12.41 -5.65
C LYS A 230 9.36 -12.24 -7.00
N ASN A 231 9.22 -11.06 -7.60
CA ASN A 231 9.85 -10.76 -8.88
C ASN A 231 11.33 -10.37 -8.77
N THR A 232 11.89 -10.20 -7.57
CA THR A 232 13.29 -9.81 -7.38
C THR A 232 14.29 -10.97 -7.50
N GLY A 233 13.85 -12.22 -7.40
CA GLY A 233 14.77 -13.37 -7.39
C GLY A 233 14.10 -14.70 -7.72
N VAL A 234 14.90 -15.74 -7.75
CA VAL A 234 14.50 -17.10 -8.19
C VAL A 234 13.94 -17.98 -7.06
N LEU A 235 14.31 -17.72 -5.81
CA LEU A 235 13.91 -18.52 -4.66
C LEU A 235 12.60 -18.10 -4.00
N GLY A 236 11.98 -17.00 -4.45
CA GLY A 236 10.72 -16.51 -3.93
C GLY A 236 10.85 -15.85 -2.54
N LEU A 237 9.92 -16.15 -1.63
CA LEU A 237 9.86 -15.53 -0.29
C LEU A 237 10.78 -16.25 0.69
N VAL A 238 12.04 -15.86 0.79
CA VAL A 238 13.08 -16.50 1.62
C VAL A 238 13.58 -15.61 2.78
N ALA A 239 13.21 -14.34 2.81
CA ALA A 239 13.48 -13.49 3.97
C ALA A 239 12.59 -13.89 5.16
N PRO A 240 12.95 -13.56 6.41
CA PRO A 240 12.11 -13.79 7.57
C PRO A 240 10.69 -13.22 7.37
N SER A 241 9.66 -13.92 7.88
CA SER A 241 8.26 -13.52 7.63
C SER A 241 7.97 -12.11 8.15
N TRP A 242 8.54 -11.72 9.30
CA TRP A 242 8.39 -10.37 9.83
C TRP A 242 9.03 -9.29 8.94
N TYR A 243 10.10 -9.65 8.18
CA TYR A 243 10.70 -8.72 7.23
C TYR A 243 9.86 -8.62 5.95
N THR A 244 9.37 -9.76 5.48
CA THR A 244 8.50 -9.87 4.30
C THR A 244 7.20 -9.10 4.48
N GLU A 245 6.47 -9.40 5.54
CA GLU A 245 5.19 -8.77 5.86
C GLU A 245 5.36 -7.33 6.32
N GLY A 246 6.40 -7.07 7.13
CA GLY A 246 6.72 -5.73 7.58
C GLY A 246 7.06 -4.77 6.44
N GLN A 247 7.77 -5.25 5.42
CA GLN A 247 8.06 -4.45 4.23
C GLN A 247 6.78 -4.13 3.45
N ALA A 248 5.88 -5.09 3.28
CA ALA A 248 4.60 -4.87 2.60
C ALA A 248 3.69 -3.92 3.40
N GLN A 249 3.65 -4.08 4.74
CA GLN A 249 2.88 -3.22 5.63
C GLN A 249 3.42 -1.78 5.67
N PHE A 250 4.74 -1.60 5.69
CA PHE A 250 5.34 -0.28 5.59
C PHE A 250 5.06 0.35 4.22
N ALA A 251 5.27 -0.41 3.14
CA ALA A 251 5.11 0.07 1.77
C ALA A 251 3.67 0.51 1.47
N GLN A 252 2.66 -0.25 1.92
CA GLN A 252 1.25 0.13 1.75
C GLN A 252 0.95 1.49 2.40
N ASN A 253 1.44 1.71 3.62
CA ASN A 253 1.20 2.96 4.35
C ASN A 253 1.97 4.13 3.71
N ALA A 254 3.26 3.95 3.45
CA ALA A 254 4.11 4.96 2.86
C ALA A 254 3.66 5.37 1.45
N SER A 255 3.14 4.42 0.66
CA SER A 255 2.68 4.70 -0.71
C SER A 255 1.30 5.33 -0.76
N ILE A 256 0.30 4.78 -0.07
CA ILE A 256 -1.07 5.28 -0.14
C ILE A 256 -1.19 6.67 0.51
N TYR A 257 -0.42 6.93 1.55
CA TYR A 257 -0.45 8.20 2.28
C TYR A 257 0.75 9.11 1.99
N PHE A 258 1.41 8.94 0.83
CA PHE A 258 2.62 9.70 0.46
C PHE A 258 2.41 11.21 0.36
N GLN A 259 1.18 11.68 0.22
CA GLN A 259 0.86 13.11 0.06
C GLN A 259 0.75 13.87 1.38
N SER A 260 0.57 13.17 2.51
CA SER A 260 0.33 13.78 3.82
C SER A 260 0.97 12.97 4.93
N PHE A 261 1.94 13.58 5.63
CA PHE A 261 2.55 12.95 6.79
C PHE A 261 1.55 12.68 7.91
N ASP A 262 0.62 13.61 8.16
CA ASP A 262 -0.41 13.43 9.19
C ASP A 262 -1.30 12.20 8.90
N SER A 263 -1.66 12.00 7.63
CA SER A 263 -2.43 10.81 7.23
C SER A 263 -1.61 9.53 7.36
N TYR A 264 -0.34 9.55 6.98
CA TYR A 264 0.59 8.44 7.19
C TYR A 264 0.72 8.10 8.68
N LEU A 265 0.98 9.10 9.52
CA LEU A 265 1.16 8.92 10.96
C LEU A 265 -0.12 8.41 11.64
N SER A 266 -1.29 8.91 11.23
CA SER A 266 -2.59 8.43 11.74
C SER A 266 -2.81 6.96 11.41
N ASN A 267 -2.59 6.56 10.16
CA ASN A 267 -2.74 5.17 9.73
C ASN A 267 -1.70 4.25 10.39
N ARG A 268 -0.45 4.69 10.49
CA ARG A 268 0.61 3.99 11.22
C ARG A 268 0.21 3.70 12.67
N ARG A 269 -0.34 4.69 13.36
CA ARG A 269 -0.79 4.54 14.76
C ARG A 269 -2.00 3.60 14.89
N GLU A 270 -2.91 3.65 13.94
CA GLU A 270 -4.08 2.76 13.90
C GLU A 270 -3.64 1.31 13.69
N SER A 271 -2.81 1.04 12.70
CA SER A 271 -2.31 -0.30 12.38
C SER A 271 -1.40 -0.90 13.45
N SER A 272 -0.75 -0.06 14.26
CA SER A 272 0.15 -0.48 15.35
C SER A 272 -0.42 -0.18 16.74
N ALA A 273 -1.73 0.03 16.86
CA ALA A 273 -2.35 0.51 18.10
C ALA A 273 -2.10 -0.38 19.33
N GLU A 274 -1.96 -1.68 19.13
CA GLU A 274 -1.61 -2.62 20.21
C GLU A 274 -0.20 -2.38 20.73
N LEU A 275 0.77 -2.15 19.86
CA LEU A 275 2.16 -1.89 20.27
C LEU A 275 2.25 -0.64 21.17
N PHE A 276 1.47 0.39 20.86
CA PHE A 276 1.43 1.61 21.66
C PHE A 276 0.78 1.38 23.03
N ARG A 277 -0.24 0.54 23.12
CA ARG A 277 -1.00 0.31 24.35
C ARG A 277 -0.36 -0.70 25.30
N ASP A 278 0.20 -1.77 24.77
CA ASP A 278 0.70 -2.88 25.57
C ASP A 278 2.11 -2.57 26.13
N PRO A 279 2.32 -2.59 27.45
CA PRO A 279 3.59 -2.28 28.08
C PRO A 279 4.70 -3.31 27.84
N GLN A 280 4.35 -4.51 27.35
CA GLN A 280 5.34 -5.57 27.13
C GLN A 280 6.38 -5.24 26.05
N PHE A 281 6.05 -4.33 25.10
CA PHE A 281 6.94 -4.00 23.97
C PHE A 281 8.13 -3.13 24.38
N THR A 282 8.90 -3.61 25.36
CA THR A 282 10.20 -3.05 25.74
C THR A 282 11.26 -3.39 24.68
N SER A 283 12.39 -2.68 24.71
CA SER A 283 13.50 -2.95 23.77
C SER A 283 13.97 -4.42 23.82
N LYS A 284 14.03 -5.02 25.00
CA LYS A 284 14.39 -6.43 25.16
C LYS A 284 13.38 -7.38 24.53
N PHE A 285 12.08 -7.14 24.74
CA PHE A 285 11.04 -7.97 24.11
C PHE A 285 11.09 -7.88 22.57
N ILE A 286 11.29 -6.66 22.03
CA ILE A 286 11.38 -6.40 20.60
C ILE A 286 12.65 -7.07 20.02
N GLU A 287 13.77 -7.01 20.73
CA GLU A 287 15.01 -7.68 20.32
C GLU A 287 14.83 -9.20 20.27
N GLU A 288 14.24 -9.80 21.31
CA GLU A 288 13.92 -11.24 21.33
C GLU A 288 12.97 -11.64 20.19
N TYR A 289 12.00 -10.78 19.83
CA TYR A 289 11.07 -11.02 18.74
C TYR A 289 11.78 -11.16 17.39
N PHE A 290 12.73 -10.32 17.08
CA PHE A 290 13.43 -10.29 15.79
C PHE A 290 14.57 -11.32 15.66
N VAL A 291 14.80 -12.17 16.64
CA VAL A 291 15.67 -13.34 16.45
C VAL A 291 15.08 -14.21 15.34
N LEU A 292 15.89 -14.53 14.33
CA LEU A 292 15.44 -15.05 13.04
C LEU A 292 14.79 -16.45 13.05
N THR A 293 14.75 -17.10 14.19
CA THR A 293 14.29 -18.48 14.29
C THR A 293 12.76 -18.54 14.42
N GLU A 294 12.06 -18.58 13.32
CA GLU A 294 10.60 -18.81 13.28
C GLU A 294 10.27 -20.30 13.49
N THR A 295 10.49 -20.78 14.71
CA THR A 295 10.14 -22.14 15.12
C THR A 295 8.69 -22.20 15.58
N ASP A 296 8.14 -23.43 15.75
CA ASP A 296 6.83 -23.64 16.38
C ASP A 296 6.73 -23.01 17.78
N ALA A 297 7.82 -23.02 18.53
CA ALA A 297 7.90 -22.37 19.84
C ALA A 297 7.77 -20.86 19.73
N TRP A 298 8.46 -20.25 18.75
CA TRP A 298 8.37 -18.83 18.47
C TRP A 298 6.94 -18.43 18.04
N ASN A 299 6.33 -19.19 17.09
CA ASN A 299 4.97 -18.94 16.61
C ASN A 299 3.89 -19.13 17.70
N LYS A 300 4.16 -19.94 18.73
CA LYS A 300 3.29 -20.05 19.92
C LYS A 300 3.48 -18.91 20.92
N LYS A 301 4.68 -18.33 21.00
CA LYS A 301 5.02 -17.25 21.94
C LYS A 301 4.51 -15.89 21.45
N TYR A 302 4.57 -15.64 20.15
CA TYR A 302 4.28 -14.33 19.58
C TYR A 302 3.02 -14.36 18.70
N ASP A 303 2.20 -13.33 18.82
CA ASP A 303 1.05 -13.15 17.95
C ASP A 303 1.50 -12.95 16.50
N ARG A 304 0.82 -13.62 15.57
CA ARG A 304 1.13 -13.57 14.13
C ARG A 304 1.10 -12.15 13.56
N TRP A 305 0.26 -11.26 14.10
CA TRP A 305 0.13 -9.88 13.63
C TRP A 305 1.37 -9.03 13.90
N ARG A 306 2.24 -9.46 14.83
CA ARG A 306 3.53 -8.80 15.09
C ARG A 306 4.44 -8.79 13.85
N ARG A 307 4.25 -9.70 12.90
CA ARG A 307 4.98 -9.71 11.61
C ARG A 307 4.70 -8.43 10.82
N TYR A 308 3.48 -7.94 10.90
CA TYR A 308 3.03 -6.74 10.19
C TYR A 308 3.46 -5.48 10.92
N ASP A 309 3.06 -5.30 12.16
CA ASP A 309 3.24 -4.05 12.90
C ASP A 309 4.68 -3.81 13.39
N LEU A 310 5.31 -4.76 14.10
CA LEU A 310 6.72 -4.65 14.48
C LEU A 310 7.63 -4.70 13.25
N GLY A 311 7.34 -5.59 12.29
CA GLY A 311 8.08 -5.66 11.03
C GLY A 311 8.05 -4.34 10.26
N ALA A 312 6.88 -3.68 10.20
CA ALA A 312 6.77 -2.37 9.55
C ALA A 312 7.61 -1.30 10.24
N MET A 313 7.64 -1.25 11.58
CA MET A 313 8.49 -0.31 12.31
C MET A 313 9.98 -0.57 12.07
N PHE A 314 10.38 -1.84 11.98
CA PHE A 314 11.75 -2.21 11.64
C PHE A 314 12.13 -1.69 10.24
N VAL A 315 11.29 -1.97 9.24
CA VAL A 315 11.52 -1.53 7.85
C VAL A 315 11.45 0.00 7.72
N GLU A 316 10.60 0.67 8.49
CA GLU A 316 10.54 2.12 8.59
C GLU A 316 11.88 2.72 9.01
N ILE A 317 12.51 2.17 10.05
CA ILE A 317 13.85 2.58 10.50
C ILE A 317 14.89 2.42 9.38
N LEU A 318 14.90 1.27 8.73
CA LEU A 318 15.81 1.02 7.62
C LEU A 318 15.59 1.99 6.45
N THR A 319 14.33 2.32 6.17
CA THR A 319 13.97 3.30 5.16
C THR A 319 14.40 4.71 5.57
N ALA A 320 14.29 5.07 6.84
CA ALA A 320 14.76 6.35 7.35
C ALA A 320 16.28 6.51 7.15
N ILE A 321 17.06 5.44 7.32
CA ILE A 321 18.51 5.45 7.12
C ILE A 321 18.85 5.48 5.62
N SER A 322 18.35 4.52 4.83
CA SER A 322 18.88 4.21 3.49
C SER A 322 17.86 4.33 2.35
N GLY A 323 16.60 4.68 2.65
CA GLY A 323 15.53 4.73 1.64
C GLY A 323 14.88 3.38 1.35
N PRO A 324 13.72 3.38 0.65
CA PRO A 324 12.94 2.16 0.45
C PRO A 324 13.63 1.12 -0.46
N ASN A 325 14.37 1.54 -1.48
CA ASN A 325 15.06 0.62 -2.39
C ASN A 325 16.10 -0.25 -1.67
N ALA A 326 16.75 0.27 -0.62
CA ALA A 326 17.71 -0.50 0.18
C ALA A 326 17.03 -1.68 0.90
N THR A 327 15.79 -1.53 1.35
CA THR A 327 15.03 -2.63 1.97
C THR A 327 14.71 -3.73 0.96
N MET A 328 14.42 -3.37 -0.28
CA MET A 328 14.18 -4.33 -1.36
C MET A 328 15.48 -5.02 -1.82
N GLU A 329 16.63 -4.34 -1.73
CA GLU A 329 17.93 -4.98 -2.06
C GLU A 329 18.28 -6.12 -1.10
N VAL A 330 17.99 -5.98 0.21
CA VAL A 330 18.12 -7.12 1.14
C VAL A 330 17.26 -8.29 0.67
N TYR A 331 16.01 -8.00 0.29
CA TYR A 331 15.08 -9.02 -0.19
C TYR A 331 15.59 -9.72 -1.45
N LYS A 332 16.09 -8.96 -2.43
CA LYS A 332 16.67 -9.48 -3.67
C LYS A 332 17.89 -10.37 -3.41
N LEU A 333 18.79 -9.97 -2.50
CA LEU A 333 19.94 -10.77 -2.12
C LEU A 333 19.52 -12.11 -1.50
N THR A 334 18.53 -12.10 -0.60
CA THR A 334 18.01 -13.33 0.01
C THR A 334 17.32 -14.23 -1.03
N SER A 335 16.55 -13.66 -1.93
CA SER A 335 15.97 -14.39 -3.07
C SER A 335 17.03 -14.96 -4.02
N GLY A 336 18.23 -14.40 -4.03
CA GLY A 336 19.41 -14.91 -4.74
C GLY A 336 20.19 -15.98 -3.96
N GLY A 337 19.71 -16.40 -2.77
CA GLY A 337 20.32 -17.45 -1.95
C GLY A 337 21.32 -16.94 -0.90
N VAL A 338 21.45 -15.63 -0.72
CA VAL A 338 22.26 -15.06 0.38
C VAL A 338 21.46 -15.17 1.68
N LYS A 339 22.12 -15.59 2.77
CA LYS A 339 21.48 -15.58 4.09
C LYS A 339 21.04 -14.16 4.48
N PHE A 340 19.97 -14.06 5.23
CA PHE A 340 19.38 -12.75 5.58
C PHE A 340 20.38 -11.85 6.30
N GLU A 341 21.11 -12.38 7.27
CA GLU A 341 22.10 -11.62 8.06
C GLU A 341 23.23 -11.08 7.16
N ASP A 342 23.71 -11.90 6.23
CA ASP A 342 24.76 -11.52 5.28
C ASP A 342 24.24 -10.47 4.28
N ALA A 343 23.00 -10.62 3.83
CA ALA A 343 22.35 -9.65 2.95
C ALA A 343 22.15 -8.31 3.65
N PHE A 344 21.71 -8.34 4.91
CA PHE A 344 21.56 -7.15 5.75
C PHE A 344 22.89 -6.41 5.90
N GLU A 345 23.97 -7.12 6.28
CA GLU A 345 25.31 -6.55 6.43
C GLU A 345 25.84 -5.96 5.13
N ARG A 346 25.63 -6.64 4.00
CA ARG A 346 26.04 -6.13 2.67
C ARG A 346 25.38 -4.80 2.33
N VAL A 347 24.09 -4.63 2.69
CA VAL A 347 23.34 -3.41 2.38
C VAL A 347 23.62 -2.30 3.39
N TYR A 348 23.59 -2.60 4.67
CA TYR A 348 23.61 -1.59 5.74
C TYR A 348 24.99 -1.36 6.36
N LYS A 349 26.01 -2.17 6.02
CA LYS A 349 27.40 -2.05 6.50
C LYS A 349 27.53 -2.19 8.03
N ILE A 350 26.60 -2.90 8.63
CA ILE A 350 26.60 -3.32 10.03
C ILE A 350 26.02 -4.72 10.10
N THR A 351 26.53 -5.58 10.96
CA THR A 351 25.96 -6.92 11.16
C THR A 351 24.54 -6.82 11.69
N PHE A 352 23.68 -7.78 11.34
CA PHE A 352 22.32 -7.81 11.87
C PHE A 352 22.31 -7.83 13.42
N ALA A 353 23.17 -8.66 14.03
CA ALA A 353 23.32 -8.73 15.48
C ALA A 353 23.77 -7.39 16.10
N GLY A 354 24.59 -6.61 15.41
CA GLY A 354 25.01 -5.28 15.88
C GLY A 354 23.93 -4.21 15.73
N ALA A 355 23.09 -4.29 14.69
CA ALA A 355 21.99 -3.36 14.44
C ALA A 355 20.77 -3.62 15.32
N LEU A 356 20.48 -4.88 15.62
CA LEU A 356 19.25 -5.31 16.28
C LEU A 356 18.98 -4.63 17.63
N PRO A 357 19.93 -4.53 18.59
CA PRO A 357 19.70 -3.82 19.84
C PRO A 357 19.41 -2.33 19.63
N ILE A 358 20.05 -1.70 18.65
CA ILE A 358 19.86 -0.28 18.31
C ILE A 358 18.45 -0.06 17.77
N ILE A 359 18.02 -0.88 16.80
CA ILE A 359 16.69 -0.82 16.20
C ILE A 359 15.62 -1.10 17.26
N SER A 360 15.79 -2.15 18.06
CA SER A 360 14.83 -2.52 19.10
C SER A 360 14.66 -1.41 20.14
N LYS A 361 15.76 -0.73 20.51
CA LYS A 361 15.70 0.44 21.40
C LYS A 361 15.00 1.63 20.74
N ALA A 362 15.25 1.89 19.46
CA ALA A 362 14.59 2.96 18.72
C ALA A 362 13.08 2.73 18.61
N ILE A 363 12.64 1.51 18.28
CA ILE A 363 11.21 1.14 18.25
C ILE A 363 10.58 1.33 19.64
N ALA A 364 11.24 0.85 20.71
CA ALA A 364 10.73 1.01 22.07
C ALA A 364 10.53 2.49 22.44
N LEU A 365 11.47 3.35 22.07
CA LEU A 365 11.37 4.81 22.30
C LEU A 365 10.20 5.42 21.50
N GLU A 366 10.02 5.08 20.23
CA GLU A 366 8.87 5.53 19.43
C GLU A 366 7.53 5.10 20.03
N LEU A 367 7.48 3.91 20.66
CA LEU A 367 6.31 3.40 21.37
C LEU A 367 6.11 4.03 22.75
N GLY A 368 7.03 4.90 23.21
CA GLY A 368 7.00 5.48 24.55
C GLY A 368 7.35 4.47 25.65
N LYS A 369 8.14 3.45 25.31
CA LYS A 369 8.63 2.42 26.26
C LYS A 369 10.11 2.65 26.56
N SER A 370 10.52 2.34 27.76
CA SER A 370 11.92 2.49 28.21
C SER A 370 12.63 1.14 28.30
#